data_7ddc8c490934a78402e73b0a0c4ca6f1
#
_entry.id   7ddc8c490934a78402e73b0a0c4ca6f1
#
_cell.length_a   1.000
_cell.length_b   1.000
_cell.length_c   1.000
_cell.angle_alpha   90.00
_cell.angle_beta   90.00
_cell.angle_gamma   90.00
#
_symmetry.space_group_name_H-M   'P 1'
#
loop_
_entity.id
_entity.type
_entity.pdbx_description
1 polymer ?
#
loop_
_entity_poly.entity_id
_entity_poly.type
_entity_poly.pdbx_seq_one_letter_code
_entity_poly.pdbx_strand_id
1 'polypeptide(L)'
;MLRTTILTALAVLLAGGSAPAIAAHGTPTLGPVYAASQGWLNGRLTPADAAGKVVIVDVFTFDCYNCQNVVPNLRALNAKKTDGLLIVGIHSPETPFETNRTNVIANLQKQGITWPVAIDNSFAIWHAYNVDAWPTQLFFDRTGKLRATIVGDSQDGAVNGIVRKLLAER
;
A
#
# COMPACT_ATOMS: atom_id res chain seq x y z
N MET A 1 -21.82 -79.08 -22.06
CA MET A 1 -20.84 -78.39 -21.16
C MET A 1 -20.67 -76.94 -21.62
N LEU A 2 -21.40 -76.03 -21.05
CA LEU A 2 -21.33 -74.57 -21.38
C LEU A 2 -20.32 -73.91 -20.49
N ARG A 3 -19.29 -73.28 -21.04
CA ARG A 3 -18.29 -72.45 -20.34
C ARG A 3 -18.74 -71.00 -20.39
N THR A 4 -19.17 -70.50 -19.26
CA THR A 4 -19.51 -69.09 -19.09
C THR A 4 -18.23 -68.27 -18.83
N THR A 5 -17.89 -67.37 -19.74
CA THR A 5 -16.78 -66.44 -19.60
C THR A 5 -17.29 -65.16 -18.93
N ILE A 6 -16.78 -64.86 -17.74
CA ILE A 6 -17.11 -63.63 -17.00
C ILE A 6 -16.11 -62.54 -17.46
N LEU A 7 -16.61 -61.49 -18.14
CA LEU A 7 -15.86 -60.29 -18.42
C LEU A 7 -15.90 -59.35 -17.18
N THR A 8 -14.75 -59.16 -16.54
CA THR A 8 -14.56 -58.14 -15.49
C THR A 8 -14.25 -56.83 -16.15
N ALA A 9 -15.18 -55.88 -16.07
CA ALA A 9 -14.95 -54.49 -16.49
C ALA A 9 -14.16 -53.72 -15.42
N LEU A 10 -12.95 -53.27 -15.78
CA LEU A 10 -12.10 -52.43 -14.93
C LEU A 10 -12.54 -50.98 -15.09
N ALA A 11 -13.22 -50.41 -14.09
CA ALA A 11 -13.56 -49.00 -14.08
C ALA A 11 -12.33 -48.16 -13.67
N VAL A 12 -11.78 -47.39 -14.60
CA VAL A 12 -10.72 -46.40 -14.31
C VAL A 12 -11.37 -45.15 -13.77
N LEU A 13 -11.23 -44.90 -12.48
CA LEU A 13 -11.57 -43.61 -11.86
C LEU A 13 -10.52 -42.58 -12.29
N LEU A 14 -10.91 -41.66 -13.16
CA LEU A 14 -10.15 -40.45 -13.45
C LEU A 14 -10.31 -39.48 -12.25
N ALA A 15 -9.31 -39.42 -11.38
CA ALA A 15 -9.22 -38.40 -10.36
C ALA A 15 -9.00 -37.04 -11.04
N GLY A 16 -10.06 -36.25 -11.12
CA GLY A 16 -10.02 -34.87 -11.60
C GLY A 16 -9.23 -34.02 -10.59
N GLY A 17 -7.96 -33.82 -10.83
CA GLY A 17 -7.15 -32.87 -10.12
C GLY A 17 -7.64 -31.45 -10.43
N SER A 18 -8.33 -30.81 -9.47
CA SER A 18 -8.63 -29.39 -9.55
C SER A 18 -7.30 -28.61 -9.47
N ALA A 19 -6.88 -28.01 -10.57
CA ALA A 19 -5.77 -27.08 -10.57
C ALA A 19 -6.13 -25.90 -9.63
N PRO A 20 -5.20 -25.43 -8.77
CA PRO A 20 -5.47 -24.28 -7.96
C PRO A 20 -5.78 -23.09 -8.87
N ALA A 21 -6.94 -22.47 -8.69
CA ALA A 21 -7.29 -21.25 -9.35
C ALA A 21 -6.25 -20.19 -8.94
N ILE A 22 -5.44 -19.73 -9.90
CA ILE A 22 -4.59 -18.56 -9.72
C ILE A 22 -5.56 -17.40 -9.52
N ALA A 23 -5.69 -16.94 -8.27
CA ALA A 23 -6.47 -15.76 -7.96
C ALA A 23 -5.93 -14.61 -8.83
N ALA A 24 -6.74 -14.10 -9.75
CA ALA A 24 -6.41 -12.89 -10.48
C ALA A 24 -6.26 -11.77 -9.47
N HIS A 25 -5.02 -11.38 -9.16
CA HIS A 25 -4.74 -10.25 -8.30
C HIS A 25 -5.21 -9.00 -9.04
N GLY A 26 -6.41 -8.51 -8.69
CA GLY A 26 -6.92 -7.25 -9.20
C GLY A 26 -5.94 -6.11 -8.89
N THR A 27 -6.03 -5.00 -9.63
CA THR A 27 -5.22 -3.80 -9.35
C THR A 27 -5.37 -3.41 -7.88
N PRO A 28 -4.26 -3.25 -7.13
CA PRO A 28 -4.33 -2.86 -5.72
C PRO A 28 -5.12 -1.56 -5.51
N THR A 29 -5.86 -1.49 -4.41
CA THR A 29 -6.70 -0.34 -4.03
C THR A 29 -6.31 0.17 -2.65
N LEU A 30 -6.92 1.27 -2.20
CA LEU A 30 -6.72 1.83 -0.85
C LEU A 30 -7.33 0.99 0.30
N GLY A 31 -7.96 -0.14 -0.01
CA GLY A 31 -8.59 -1.02 0.99
C GLY A 31 -7.70 -1.34 2.19
N PRO A 32 -6.45 -1.81 2.00
CA PRO A 32 -5.53 -2.09 3.11
C PRO A 32 -5.25 -0.87 4.00
N VAL A 33 -5.16 0.34 3.44
CA VAL A 33 -4.96 1.58 4.22
C VAL A 33 -6.17 1.87 5.10
N TYR A 34 -7.39 1.74 4.56
CA TYR A 34 -8.61 1.95 5.35
C TYR A 34 -8.79 0.92 6.47
N ALA A 35 -8.27 -0.29 6.27
CA ALA A 35 -8.31 -1.39 7.24
C ALA A 35 -7.24 -1.27 8.34
N ALA A 36 -6.38 -0.24 8.32
CA ALA A 36 -5.35 -0.02 9.35
C ALA A 36 -5.97 -0.06 10.76
N SER A 37 -5.54 -1.04 11.56
CA SER A 37 -6.13 -1.36 12.88
C SER A 37 -5.29 -0.95 14.07
N GLN A 38 -3.99 -0.68 13.89
CA GLN A 38 -3.06 -0.37 14.99
C GLN A 38 -3.04 1.11 15.39
N GLY A 39 -3.91 1.89 14.80
CA GLY A 39 -4.13 3.29 15.16
C GLY A 39 -3.59 4.27 14.13
N TRP A 40 -3.95 5.53 14.34
CA TRP A 40 -3.63 6.65 13.47
C TRP A 40 -3.05 7.82 14.27
N LEU A 41 -2.27 8.63 13.58
CA LEU A 41 -1.73 9.92 14.03
C LEU A 41 -2.14 11.01 13.02
N ASN A 42 -2.25 12.25 13.47
CA ASN A 42 -2.63 13.41 12.65
C ASN A 42 -3.98 13.26 11.91
N GLY A 43 -4.91 12.47 12.45
CA GLY A 43 -6.17 12.14 11.80
C GLY A 43 -6.16 10.76 11.13
N ARG A 44 -7.27 10.38 10.52
CA ARG A 44 -7.45 9.10 9.84
C ARG A 44 -7.94 9.35 8.41
N LEU A 45 -7.41 8.62 7.45
CA LEU A 45 -7.95 8.60 6.10
C LEU A 45 -9.17 7.66 6.05
N THR A 46 -10.28 8.19 5.53
CA THR A 46 -11.50 7.41 5.27
C THR A 46 -11.77 7.30 3.77
N PRO A 47 -12.61 6.33 3.33
CA PRO A 47 -13.04 6.28 1.93
C PRO A 47 -13.69 7.58 1.43
N ALA A 48 -14.43 8.26 2.30
CA ALA A 48 -15.08 9.54 1.96
C ALA A 48 -14.05 10.66 1.72
N ASP A 49 -12.98 10.71 2.51
CA ASP A 49 -11.91 11.70 2.32
C ASP A 49 -11.17 11.49 1.00
N ALA A 50 -10.97 10.24 0.57
CA ALA A 50 -10.23 9.89 -0.64
C ALA A 50 -11.10 9.89 -1.91
N ALA A 51 -12.41 9.95 -1.79
CA ALA A 51 -13.32 9.89 -2.93
C ALA A 51 -13.01 10.98 -3.97
N GLY A 52 -12.73 10.58 -5.21
CA GLY A 52 -12.41 11.49 -6.31
C GLY A 52 -11.06 12.19 -6.21
N LYS A 53 -10.19 11.78 -5.30
CA LYS A 53 -8.86 12.39 -5.11
C LYS A 53 -7.73 11.43 -5.51
N VAL A 54 -6.64 12.01 -5.98
CA VAL A 54 -5.36 11.33 -6.10
C VAL A 54 -4.76 11.17 -4.72
N VAL A 55 -4.28 9.98 -4.38
CA VAL A 55 -3.70 9.70 -3.06
C VAL A 55 -2.27 9.22 -3.21
N ILE A 56 -1.35 9.86 -2.50
CA ILE A 56 0.01 9.34 -2.27
C ILE A 56 0.00 8.60 -0.95
N VAL A 57 0.35 7.31 -0.99
CA VAL A 57 0.63 6.51 0.21
C VAL A 57 2.15 6.39 0.34
N ASP A 58 2.70 7.00 1.37
CA ASP A 58 4.13 6.99 1.68
C ASP A 58 4.41 5.97 2.78
N VAL A 59 5.00 4.83 2.39
CA VAL A 59 5.41 3.78 3.34
C VAL A 59 6.82 4.10 3.82
N PHE A 60 6.94 4.39 5.10
CA PHE A 60 8.17 4.91 5.69
C PHE A 60 8.39 4.43 7.12
N THR A 61 9.58 4.68 7.64
CA THR A 61 9.84 4.70 9.07
C THR A 61 10.60 5.97 9.45
N PHE A 62 10.51 6.42 10.70
CA PHE A 62 10.99 7.77 11.06
C PHE A 62 12.51 7.87 11.16
N ASP A 63 13.23 6.79 11.44
CA ASP A 63 14.70 6.78 11.61
C ASP A 63 15.45 6.37 10.35
N CYS A 64 14.75 6.18 9.25
CA CYS A 64 15.30 5.86 7.94
C CYS A 64 15.79 7.14 7.24
N TYR A 65 17.08 7.22 6.93
CA TYR A 65 17.69 8.37 6.26
C TYR A 65 17.03 8.71 4.92
N ASN A 66 16.84 7.71 4.06
CA ASN A 66 16.21 7.91 2.75
C ASN A 66 14.74 8.35 2.88
N CYS A 67 14.03 7.89 3.93
CA CYS A 67 12.67 8.35 4.21
C CYS A 67 12.63 9.82 4.58
N GLN A 68 13.61 10.30 5.34
CA GLN A 68 13.71 11.72 5.69
C GLN A 68 13.97 12.60 4.47
N ASN A 69 14.67 12.09 3.46
CA ASN A 69 14.98 12.83 2.23
C ASN A 69 13.75 13.11 1.36
N VAL A 70 12.68 12.30 1.41
CA VAL A 70 11.45 12.52 0.63
C VAL A 70 10.47 13.48 1.32
N VAL A 71 10.59 13.68 2.63
CA VAL A 71 9.67 14.53 3.41
C VAL A 71 9.58 15.97 2.90
N PRO A 72 10.67 16.66 2.53
CA PRO A 72 10.58 18.04 2.02
C PRO A 72 9.68 18.17 0.80
N ASN A 73 9.77 17.25 -0.17
CA ASN A 73 8.92 17.26 -1.35
C ASN A 73 7.44 16.97 -0.99
N LEU A 74 7.18 15.98 -0.14
CA LEU A 74 5.82 15.68 0.34
C LEU A 74 5.23 16.87 1.10
N ARG A 75 6.01 17.55 1.94
CA ARG A 75 5.57 18.78 2.61
C ARG A 75 5.22 19.87 1.62
N ALA A 76 6.04 20.08 0.58
CA ALA A 76 5.77 21.07 -0.45
C ALA A 76 4.48 20.75 -1.23
N LEU A 77 4.23 19.49 -1.54
CA LEU A 77 2.99 19.04 -2.17
C LEU A 77 1.78 19.25 -1.25
N ASN A 78 1.90 18.88 0.02
CA ASN A 78 0.83 19.03 1.02
C ASN A 78 0.52 20.50 1.31
N ALA A 79 1.54 21.36 1.41
CA ALA A 79 1.38 22.79 1.69
C ALA A 79 0.65 23.56 0.56
N LYS A 80 0.79 23.10 -0.69
CA LYS A 80 0.07 23.69 -1.83
C LYS A 80 -1.45 23.52 -1.73
N LYS A 81 -1.94 22.64 -0.84
CA LYS A 81 -3.37 22.29 -0.71
C LYS A 81 -4.01 22.07 -2.07
N THR A 82 -3.26 21.40 -2.97
CA THR A 82 -3.71 21.14 -4.34
C THR A 82 -5.03 20.41 -4.29
N ASP A 83 -6.06 21.02 -4.86
CA ASP A 83 -7.38 20.38 -4.89
C ASP A 83 -7.29 19.02 -5.58
N GLY A 84 -7.88 18.04 -4.93
CA GLY A 84 -7.87 16.66 -5.42
C GLY A 84 -6.60 15.85 -5.11
N LEU A 85 -5.66 16.34 -4.28
CA LEU A 85 -4.50 15.58 -3.80
C LEU A 85 -4.60 15.32 -2.30
N LEU A 86 -4.32 14.08 -1.88
CA LEU A 86 -4.12 13.69 -0.49
C LEU A 86 -2.78 12.96 -0.33
N ILE A 87 -2.18 13.12 0.85
CA ILE A 87 -1.03 12.35 1.29
C ILE A 87 -1.41 11.60 2.55
N VAL A 88 -1.01 10.34 2.65
CA VAL A 88 -1.12 9.50 3.84
C VAL A 88 0.19 8.77 4.06
N GLY A 89 0.66 8.72 5.29
CA GLY A 89 1.83 7.94 5.67
C GLY A 89 1.42 6.57 6.22
N ILE A 90 2.24 5.58 5.97
CA ILE A 90 2.19 4.26 6.62
C ILE A 90 3.51 4.10 7.35
N HIS A 91 3.47 4.15 8.66
CA HIS A 91 4.66 3.95 9.48
C HIS A 91 4.85 2.46 9.76
N SER A 92 5.74 1.83 8.99
CA SER A 92 6.15 0.43 9.16
C SER A 92 7.56 0.41 9.76
N PRO A 93 7.76 -0.01 11.03
CA PRO A 93 9.02 0.14 11.74
C PRO A 93 10.09 -0.81 11.23
N GLU A 94 11.35 -0.34 11.10
CA GLU A 94 12.51 -1.18 10.79
C GLU A 94 13.11 -1.80 12.06
N THR A 95 12.98 -1.10 13.18
CA THR A 95 13.57 -1.48 14.46
C THR A 95 12.53 -1.50 15.60
N PRO A 96 12.79 -2.25 16.72
CA PRO A 96 11.90 -2.19 17.88
C PRO A 96 11.73 -0.78 18.47
N PHE A 97 12.75 0.08 18.36
CA PHE A 97 12.67 1.46 18.84
C PHE A 97 11.59 2.27 18.13
N GLU A 98 11.34 1.96 16.87
CA GLU A 98 10.37 2.64 16.01
C GLU A 98 8.92 2.16 16.24
N THR A 99 8.73 1.04 16.95
CA THR A 99 7.38 0.58 17.32
C THR A 99 6.73 1.46 18.39
N ASN A 100 7.53 2.22 19.14
CA ASN A 100 7.04 3.06 20.22
C ASN A 100 6.28 4.29 19.69
N ARG A 101 4.99 4.35 19.99
CA ARG A 101 4.11 5.42 19.51
C ARG A 101 4.58 6.83 19.92
N THR A 102 5.17 7.00 21.11
CA THR A 102 5.68 8.30 21.56
C THR A 102 6.86 8.76 20.71
N ASN A 103 7.75 7.83 20.34
CA ASN A 103 8.87 8.11 19.44
C ASN A 103 8.37 8.50 18.04
N VAL A 104 7.37 7.78 17.52
CA VAL A 104 6.75 8.12 16.24
C VAL A 104 6.19 9.55 16.28
N ILE A 105 5.36 9.89 17.28
CA ILE A 105 4.77 11.23 17.42
C ILE A 105 5.85 12.32 17.44
N ALA A 106 6.88 12.17 18.28
CA ALA A 106 7.97 13.14 18.40
C ALA A 106 8.70 13.36 17.06
N ASN A 107 8.95 12.27 16.32
CA ASN A 107 9.63 12.35 15.04
C ASN A 107 8.76 12.92 13.91
N LEU A 108 7.45 12.60 13.88
CA LEU A 108 6.52 13.26 12.93
C LEU A 108 6.50 14.78 13.15
N GLN A 109 6.48 15.22 14.41
CA GLN A 109 6.53 16.65 14.76
C GLN A 109 7.86 17.29 14.32
N LYS A 110 8.99 16.65 14.64
CA LYS A 110 10.33 17.10 14.25
C LYS A 110 10.48 17.24 12.73
N GLN A 111 9.92 16.33 11.97
CA GLN A 111 9.98 16.33 10.51
C GLN A 111 8.89 17.20 9.86
N GLY A 112 7.94 17.74 10.63
CA GLY A 112 6.83 18.55 10.14
C GLY A 112 5.83 17.73 9.28
N ILE A 113 5.65 16.46 9.61
CA ILE A 113 4.67 15.58 8.99
C ILE A 113 3.31 15.85 9.64
N THR A 114 2.39 16.44 8.88
CA THR A 114 1.06 16.86 9.37
C THR A 114 -0.10 16.09 8.73
N TRP A 115 0.16 15.29 7.70
CA TRP A 115 -0.85 14.43 7.08
C TRP A 115 -1.14 13.19 7.93
N PRO A 116 -2.29 12.52 7.71
CA PRO A 116 -2.63 11.29 8.42
C PRO A 116 -1.55 10.21 8.28
N VAL A 117 -1.21 9.55 9.38
CA VAL A 117 -0.26 8.45 9.42
C VAL A 117 -0.88 7.24 10.11
N ALA A 118 -0.98 6.11 9.42
CA ALA A 118 -1.35 4.83 10.01
C ALA A 118 -0.14 4.13 10.62
N ILE A 119 -0.32 3.52 11.78
CA ILE A 119 0.69 2.66 12.40
C ILE A 119 0.54 1.24 11.84
N ASP A 120 1.64 0.68 11.37
CA ASP A 120 1.71 -0.66 10.75
C ASP A 120 2.81 -1.53 11.38
N ASN A 121 2.85 -1.60 12.72
CA ASN A 121 3.84 -2.39 13.45
C ASN A 121 3.76 -3.89 13.14
N SER A 122 2.66 -4.37 12.58
CA SER A 122 2.48 -5.76 12.14
C SER A 122 2.85 -6.01 10.68
N PHE A 123 3.23 -4.97 9.93
CA PHE A 123 3.50 -5.05 8.50
C PHE A 123 2.30 -5.52 7.64
N ALA A 124 1.08 -5.38 8.15
CA ALA A 124 -0.12 -5.82 7.42
C ALA A 124 -0.32 -5.03 6.13
N ILE A 125 -0.13 -3.70 6.17
CA ILE A 125 -0.23 -2.83 4.99
C ILE A 125 0.98 -3.00 4.09
N TRP A 126 2.19 -3.10 4.67
CA TRP A 126 3.43 -3.43 3.98
C TRP A 126 3.28 -4.66 3.08
N HIS A 127 2.83 -5.77 3.66
CA HIS A 127 2.63 -7.03 2.91
C HIS A 127 1.50 -6.94 1.90
N ALA A 128 0.41 -6.23 2.21
CA ALA A 128 -0.72 -6.08 1.30
C ALA A 128 -0.35 -5.39 -0.03
N TYR A 129 0.67 -4.52 0.00
CA TYR A 129 1.18 -3.84 -1.20
C TYR A 129 2.50 -4.42 -1.73
N ASN A 130 2.99 -5.55 -1.17
CA ASN A 130 4.27 -6.17 -1.51
C ASN A 130 5.44 -5.16 -1.44
N VAL A 131 5.44 -4.31 -0.41
CA VAL A 131 6.55 -3.40 -0.14
C VAL A 131 7.75 -4.21 0.32
N ASP A 132 8.95 -3.84 -0.09
CA ASP A 132 10.21 -4.54 0.21
C ASP A 132 11.34 -3.59 0.65
N ALA A 133 11.13 -2.27 0.56
CA ALA A 133 12.11 -1.27 0.95
C ALA A 133 11.48 0.05 1.41
N TRP A 134 12.21 0.82 2.21
CA TRP A 134 11.86 2.19 2.63
C TRP A 134 12.72 3.24 1.91
N PRO A 135 12.13 4.41 1.57
CA PRO A 135 10.70 4.65 1.45
C PRO A 135 10.11 3.98 0.21
N THR A 136 8.84 3.65 0.25
CA THR A 136 8.06 3.27 -0.94
C THR A 136 6.84 4.17 -1.06
N GLN A 137 6.71 4.85 -2.19
CA GLN A 137 5.59 5.73 -2.48
C GLN A 137 4.64 5.10 -3.50
N LEU A 138 3.38 4.93 -3.12
CA LEU A 138 2.33 4.33 -3.93
C LEU A 138 1.37 5.44 -4.37
N PHE A 139 1.06 5.50 -5.67
CA PHE A 139 0.23 6.55 -6.26
C PHE A 139 -1.09 5.98 -6.73
N PHE A 140 -2.18 6.42 -6.12
CA PHE A 140 -3.54 6.02 -6.45
C PHE A 140 -4.26 7.12 -7.21
N ASP A 141 -5.01 6.73 -8.25
CA ASP A 141 -5.84 7.66 -9.00
C ASP A 141 -7.15 8.00 -8.27
N ARG A 142 -7.97 8.85 -8.90
CA ARG A 142 -9.25 9.32 -8.37
C ARG A 142 -10.28 8.19 -8.15
N THR A 143 -10.05 7.02 -8.76
CA THR A 143 -10.87 5.81 -8.55
C THR A 143 -10.34 4.92 -7.44
N GLY A 144 -9.23 5.29 -6.81
CA GLY A 144 -8.56 4.53 -5.76
C GLY A 144 -7.76 3.33 -6.26
N LYS A 145 -7.41 3.28 -7.55
CA LYS A 145 -6.55 2.23 -8.14
C LYS A 145 -5.10 2.65 -8.13
N LEU A 146 -4.20 1.72 -7.78
CA LEU A 146 -2.76 1.93 -7.85
C LEU A 146 -2.32 2.11 -9.31
N ARG A 147 -1.58 3.18 -9.58
CA ARG A 147 -1.12 3.57 -10.92
C ARG A 147 0.39 3.61 -11.06
N ALA A 148 1.11 3.83 -9.97
CA ALA A 148 2.56 3.87 -9.96
C ALA A 148 3.11 3.56 -8.58
N THR A 149 4.36 3.09 -8.54
CA THR A 149 5.14 2.88 -7.31
C THR A 149 6.53 3.47 -7.55
N ILE A 150 7.04 4.21 -6.57
CA ILE A 150 8.44 4.67 -6.52
C ILE A 150 9.06 4.10 -5.26
N VAL A 151 10.23 3.47 -5.40
CA VAL A 151 11.03 2.92 -4.30
C VAL A 151 12.31 3.74 -4.15
N GLY A 152 12.64 4.10 -2.92
CA GLY A 152 13.83 4.91 -2.60
C GLY A 152 13.56 6.43 -2.66
N ASP A 153 14.62 7.20 -2.41
CA ASP A 153 14.62 8.66 -2.38
C ASP A 153 15.17 9.28 -3.68
N SER A 154 15.41 10.60 -3.67
CA SER A 154 16.03 11.35 -4.77
C SER A 154 15.27 11.32 -6.09
N GLN A 155 13.95 11.08 -6.06
CA GLN A 155 13.09 10.94 -7.23
C GLN A 155 11.97 12.02 -7.30
N ASP A 156 12.15 13.17 -6.67
CA ASP A 156 11.14 14.24 -6.58
C ASP A 156 10.56 14.64 -7.94
N GLY A 157 11.39 14.66 -8.98
CA GLY A 157 10.94 14.96 -10.34
C GLY A 157 9.93 13.95 -10.87
N ALA A 158 10.17 12.66 -10.64
CA ALA A 158 9.26 11.57 -11.02
C ALA A 158 7.98 11.61 -10.20
N VAL A 159 8.08 11.77 -8.88
CA VAL A 159 6.94 11.94 -7.95
C VAL A 159 6.04 13.07 -8.43
N ASN A 160 6.60 14.26 -8.65
CA ASN A 160 5.85 15.42 -9.09
C ASN A 160 5.26 15.25 -10.50
N GLY A 161 5.93 14.49 -11.36
CA GLY A 161 5.45 14.13 -12.70
C GLY A 161 4.20 13.24 -12.64
N ILE A 162 4.24 12.18 -11.82
CA ILE A 162 3.11 11.27 -11.60
C ILE A 162 1.92 12.03 -11.01
N VAL A 163 2.15 12.86 -9.98
CA VAL A 163 1.08 13.65 -9.36
C VAL A 163 0.40 14.56 -10.38
N ARG A 164 1.18 15.32 -11.18
CA ARG A 164 0.59 16.19 -12.22
C ARG A 164 -0.23 15.40 -13.23
N LYS A 165 0.28 14.24 -13.68
CA LYS A 165 -0.42 13.38 -14.62
C LYS A 165 -1.76 12.90 -14.06
N LEU A 166 -1.76 12.33 -12.85
CA LEU A 166 -2.97 11.79 -12.23
C LEU A 166 -4.01 12.87 -11.90
N LEU A 167 -3.57 14.07 -11.51
CA LEU A 167 -4.45 15.20 -11.26
C LEU A 167 -5.12 15.71 -12.55
N ALA A 168 -4.45 15.58 -13.70
CA ALA A 168 -4.99 15.99 -15.00
C ALA A 168 -5.98 14.97 -15.58
N GLU A 169 -5.96 13.71 -15.13
CA GLU A 169 -6.94 12.69 -15.53
C GLU A 169 -8.31 13.01 -14.91
N ARG A 170 -9.39 12.90 -15.72
CA ARG A 170 -10.79 13.15 -15.32
C ARG A 170 -11.50 11.86 -14.99
#